data_5d26713aeff0ee0e265937ed7cd66492
#
_entry.id   5d26713aeff0ee0e265937ed7cd66492
#
_cell.length_a   1.000
_cell.length_b   1.000
_cell.length_c   1.000
_cell.angle_alpha   90.00
_cell.angle_beta   90.00
_cell.angle_gamma   90.00
#
_symmetry.space_group_name_H-M   'P 1'
#
loop_
_entity.id
_entity.type
_entity.pdbx_description
1 polymer ?
#
loop_
_entity_poly.entity_id
_entity_poly.type
_entity_poly.pdbx_seq_one_letter_code
_entity_poly.pdbx_strand_id
1 'polypeptide(L)'
;LLESIPGCSNQIASAIISEIKDIKRFRSQSALAKYCGLAPREHSSGERIRHFVDRRGNRKLNNAIHRLAFGQLGSNCKSPGRWYFVKKVKEGKSKLSALRCLKRKIIDIVFQILTKREKYKFKFSSCYDLNKDLKIPA
;
A
#
# COMPACT_ATOMS: atom_id res chain seq x y z
N LEU A 1 7.55 12.52 -9.12
CA LEU A 1 7.70 12.19 -7.71
C LEU A 1 7.23 10.76 -7.40
N LEU A 2 6.02 10.37 -7.78
CA LEU A 2 5.47 9.03 -7.51
C LEU A 2 6.22 7.91 -8.23
N GLU A 3 6.80 8.17 -9.38
CA GLU A 3 7.63 7.22 -10.14
C GLU A 3 8.89 6.78 -9.39
N SER A 4 9.29 7.51 -8.35
CA SER A 4 10.36 7.07 -7.47
C SER A 4 9.98 5.87 -6.58
N ILE A 5 8.70 5.54 -6.50
CA ILE A 5 8.22 4.35 -5.80
C ILE A 5 8.50 3.12 -6.69
N PRO A 6 9.20 2.09 -6.20
CA PRO A 6 9.43 0.88 -6.98
C PRO A 6 8.11 0.27 -7.50
N GLY A 7 8.06 -0.08 -8.77
CA GLY A 7 6.86 -0.63 -9.41
C GLY A 7 5.80 0.41 -9.84
N CYS A 8 6.06 1.71 -9.65
CA CYS A 8 5.16 2.77 -10.09
C CYS A 8 5.51 3.20 -11.51
N SER A 9 4.70 2.80 -12.48
CA SER A 9 4.80 3.31 -13.86
C SER A 9 4.16 4.70 -13.97
N ASN A 10 4.50 5.42 -15.05
CA ASN A 10 3.91 6.74 -15.34
C ASN A 10 2.37 6.67 -15.39
N GLN A 11 1.81 5.62 -16.00
CA GLN A 11 0.35 5.42 -16.05
C GLN A 11 -0.28 5.27 -14.66
N ILE A 12 0.38 4.54 -13.76
CA ILE A 12 -0.10 4.38 -12.37
C ILE A 12 0.01 5.71 -11.63
N ALA A 13 1.12 6.42 -11.77
CA ALA A 13 1.33 7.73 -11.16
C ALA A 13 0.27 8.75 -11.62
N SER A 14 0.00 8.80 -12.93
CA SER A 14 -1.02 9.67 -13.51
C SER A 14 -2.42 9.34 -12.99
N ALA A 15 -2.77 8.06 -12.91
CA ALA A 15 -4.05 7.60 -12.37
C ALA A 15 -4.22 7.99 -10.88
N ILE A 16 -3.17 7.88 -10.07
CA ILE A 16 -3.19 8.28 -8.66
C ILE A 16 -3.40 9.80 -8.54
N ILE A 17 -2.63 10.59 -9.31
CA ILE A 17 -2.72 12.06 -9.26
C ILE A 17 -4.09 12.55 -9.72
N SER A 18 -4.63 11.99 -10.81
CA SER A 18 -5.93 12.39 -11.35
C SER A 18 -7.09 12.16 -10.36
N GLU A 19 -7.02 11.10 -9.54
CA GLU A 19 -8.05 10.79 -8.56
C GLU A 19 -7.87 11.55 -7.23
N ILE A 20 -6.64 11.82 -6.83
CA ILE A 20 -6.34 12.62 -5.63
C ILE A 20 -6.58 14.10 -5.89
N LYS A 21 -6.25 14.60 -7.09
CA LYS A 21 -6.29 16.01 -7.51
C LYS A 21 -5.41 16.90 -6.64
N ASP A 22 -5.87 17.25 -5.43
CA ASP A 22 -5.10 18.02 -4.45
C ASP A 22 -4.97 17.25 -3.14
N ILE A 23 -3.74 17.03 -2.70
CA ILE A 23 -3.45 16.32 -1.45
C ILE A 23 -3.92 17.10 -0.21
N LYS A 24 -4.00 18.42 -0.30
CA LYS A 24 -4.47 19.28 0.79
C LYS A 24 -5.93 19.02 1.20
N ARG A 25 -6.72 18.36 0.33
CA ARG A 25 -8.09 17.93 0.66
C ARG A 25 -8.13 16.91 1.80
N PHE A 26 -7.04 16.22 2.05
CA PHE A 26 -6.98 15.16 3.05
C PHE A 26 -6.19 15.62 4.27
N ARG A 27 -6.85 15.64 5.43
CA ARG A 27 -6.23 16.04 6.70
C ARG A 27 -5.11 15.09 7.16
N SER A 28 -5.18 13.83 6.75
CA SER A 28 -4.26 12.79 7.21
C SER A 28 -4.17 11.62 6.23
N GLN A 29 -3.15 10.79 6.41
CA GLN A 29 -3.00 9.51 5.71
C GLN A 29 -4.24 8.63 5.87
N SER A 30 -4.85 8.64 7.06
CA SER A 30 -6.05 7.86 7.34
C SER A 30 -7.28 8.37 6.55
N ALA A 31 -7.39 9.68 6.33
CA ALA A 31 -8.45 10.25 5.51
C ALA A 31 -8.29 9.83 4.04
N LEU A 32 -7.07 9.84 3.50
CA LEU A 32 -6.80 9.35 2.15
C LEU A 32 -7.07 7.85 2.02
N ALA A 33 -6.68 7.05 3.02
CA ALA A 33 -6.96 5.61 3.02
C ALA A 33 -8.46 5.30 3.09
N LYS A 34 -9.22 6.07 3.84
CA LYS A 34 -10.69 5.98 3.90
C LYS A 34 -11.30 6.32 2.54
N TYR A 35 -10.83 7.39 1.91
CA TYR A 35 -11.25 7.78 0.56
C TYR A 35 -10.94 6.70 -0.47
N CYS A 36 -9.82 6.02 -0.35
CA CYS A 36 -9.42 4.89 -1.21
C CYS A 36 -10.17 3.58 -0.91
N GLY A 37 -10.91 3.50 0.20
CA GLY A 37 -11.58 2.28 0.65
C GLY A 37 -10.63 1.23 1.24
N LEU A 38 -9.48 1.67 1.76
CA LEU A 38 -8.47 0.82 2.40
C LEU A 38 -8.47 0.91 3.93
N ALA A 39 -9.32 1.74 4.51
CA ALA A 39 -9.53 1.77 5.94
C ALA A 39 -10.38 0.57 6.36
N PRO A 40 -9.98 -0.18 7.40
CA PRO A 40 -10.82 -1.23 7.93
C PRO A 40 -12.12 -0.63 8.50
N ARG A 41 -13.25 -1.23 8.21
CA ARG A 41 -14.51 -0.94 8.92
C ARG A 41 -14.70 -2.00 9.98
N GLU A 42 -14.84 -1.54 11.19
CA GLU A 42 -15.20 -2.39 12.32
C GLU A 42 -16.72 -2.35 12.49
N HIS A 43 -17.36 -3.51 12.43
CA HIS A 43 -18.68 -3.72 12.95
C HIS A 43 -18.52 -4.53 14.23
N SER A 44 -18.60 -3.85 15.36
CA SER A 44 -18.69 -4.49 16.66
C SER A 44 -20.17 -4.64 17.03
N SER A 45 -20.68 -5.85 17.03
CA SER A 45 -21.92 -6.21 17.68
C SER A 45 -21.60 -7.20 18.80
N GLY A 46 -21.44 -6.70 20.02
CA GLY A 46 -21.15 -7.53 21.19
C GLY A 46 -19.77 -8.23 21.11
N GLU A 47 -19.73 -9.56 21.26
CA GLU A 47 -18.48 -10.32 21.40
C GLU A 47 -17.69 -10.59 20.11
N ARG A 48 -18.22 -10.22 18.91
CA ARG A 48 -17.56 -10.54 17.64
C ARG A 48 -17.20 -9.29 16.85
N ILE A 49 -15.91 -9.01 16.76
CA ILE A 49 -15.34 -7.97 15.87
C ILE A 49 -15.15 -8.57 14.48
N ARG A 50 -15.91 -8.09 13.49
CA ARG A 50 -15.70 -8.45 12.07
C ARG A 50 -15.14 -7.27 11.30
N HIS A 51 -14.01 -7.46 10.65
CA HIS A 51 -13.41 -6.47 9.75
C HIS A 51 -13.97 -6.65 8.34
N PHE A 52 -14.68 -5.66 7.84
CA PHE A 52 -15.19 -5.63 6.47
C PHE A 52 -14.36 -4.72 5.58
N VAL A 53 -14.28 -5.10 4.31
CA VAL A 53 -13.69 -4.24 3.28
C VAL A 53 -14.70 -3.14 2.93
N ASP A 54 -14.29 -1.88 3.05
CA ASP A 54 -15.15 -0.77 2.63
C ASP A 54 -15.19 -0.69 1.10
N ARG A 55 -16.36 -1.00 0.52
CA ARG A 55 -16.59 -0.93 -0.93
C ARG A 55 -17.04 0.45 -1.41
N ARG A 56 -17.21 1.43 -0.50
CA ARG A 56 -17.69 2.78 -0.81
C ARG A 56 -16.60 3.74 -1.24
N GLY A 57 -15.33 3.35 -1.14
CA GLY A 57 -14.20 4.20 -1.51
C GLY A 57 -14.05 4.40 -3.03
N ASN A 58 -13.14 5.28 -3.40
CA ASN A 58 -12.80 5.53 -4.81
C ASN A 58 -12.17 4.28 -5.44
N ARG A 59 -12.94 3.61 -6.30
CA ARG A 59 -12.53 2.35 -6.94
C ARG A 59 -11.36 2.54 -7.91
N LYS A 60 -11.30 3.67 -8.61
CA LYS A 60 -10.22 3.97 -9.56
C LYS A 60 -8.88 4.14 -8.83
N LEU A 61 -8.88 4.92 -7.76
CA LEU A 61 -7.70 5.07 -6.91
C LEU A 61 -7.29 3.75 -6.28
N ASN A 62 -8.25 2.98 -5.75
CA ASN A 62 -7.98 1.65 -5.17
C ASN A 62 -7.35 0.70 -6.19
N ASN A 63 -7.82 0.72 -7.45
CA ASN A 63 -7.26 -0.10 -8.52
C ASN A 63 -5.83 0.34 -8.89
N ALA A 64 -5.57 1.65 -8.97
CA ALA A 64 -4.21 2.16 -9.21
C ALA A 64 -3.23 1.71 -8.12
N ILE A 65 -3.63 1.81 -6.84
CA ILE A 65 -2.84 1.34 -5.70
C ILE A 65 -2.67 -0.19 -5.72
N HIS A 66 -3.69 -0.93 -6.15
CA HIS A 66 -3.61 -2.39 -6.29
C HIS A 66 -2.59 -2.78 -7.35
N ARG A 67 -2.61 -2.14 -8.53
CA ARG A 67 -1.64 -2.38 -9.60
C ARG A 67 -0.22 -2.04 -9.15
N LEU A 68 -0.04 -0.95 -8.41
CA LEU A 68 1.25 -0.58 -7.82
C LEU A 68 1.75 -1.65 -6.82
N ALA A 69 0.87 -2.13 -5.94
CA ALA A 69 1.19 -3.20 -5.00
C ALA A 69 1.63 -4.48 -5.75
N PHE A 70 0.90 -4.88 -6.79
CA PHE A 70 1.27 -6.03 -7.61
C PHE A 70 2.61 -5.84 -8.33
N GLY A 71 2.88 -4.65 -8.85
CA GLY A 71 4.18 -4.32 -9.45
C GLY A 71 5.35 -4.53 -8.48
N GLN A 72 5.13 -4.26 -7.19
CA GLN A 72 6.14 -4.50 -6.14
C GLN A 72 6.29 -5.99 -5.78
N LEU A 73 5.27 -6.81 -6.02
CA LEU A 73 5.29 -8.24 -5.70
C LEU A 73 5.90 -9.09 -6.80
N GLY A 74 6.17 -8.54 -7.97
CA GLY A 74 6.79 -9.24 -9.09
C GLY A 74 8.03 -10.04 -8.67
N SER A 75 8.22 -11.23 -9.24
CA SER A 75 9.28 -12.18 -8.83
C SER A 75 10.69 -11.59 -8.93
N ASN A 76 10.93 -10.70 -9.89
CA ASN A 76 12.23 -10.06 -10.12
C ASN A 76 12.37 -8.70 -9.37
N CYS A 77 11.35 -8.28 -8.64
CA CYS A 77 11.37 -6.99 -7.96
C CYS A 77 11.89 -7.15 -6.51
N LYS A 78 13.13 -6.75 -6.28
CA LYS A 78 13.70 -6.61 -4.92
C LYS A 78 13.20 -5.30 -4.30
N SER A 79 11.89 -5.21 -4.06
CA SER A 79 11.26 -3.99 -3.58
C SER A 79 10.96 -4.05 -2.07
N PRO A 80 10.94 -2.91 -1.40
CA PRO A 80 10.52 -2.81 0.00
C PRO A 80 9.12 -3.37 0.23
N GLY A 81 8.23 -3.21 -0.75
CA GLY A 81 6.86 -3.71 -0.67
C GLY A 81 6.78 -5.24 -0.66
N ARG A 82 7.61 -5.90 -1.48
CA ARG A 82 7.70 -7.36 -1.46
C ARG A 82 8.18 -7.87 -0.11
N TRP A 83 9.21 -7.25 0.44
CA TRP A 83 9.69 -7.61 1.77
C TRP A 83 8.61 -7.43 2.85
N TYR A 84 7.92 -6.29 2.84
CA TYR A 84 6.84 -6.02 3.79
C TYR A 84 5.71 -7.05 3.67
N PHE A 85 5.34 -7.41 2.46
CA PHE A 85 4.33 -8.45 2.20
C PHE A 85 4.76 -9.80 2.77
N VAL A 86 5.98 -10.26 2.45
CA VAL A 86 6.52 -11.54 2.94
C VAL A 86 6.57 -11.55 4.47
N LYS A 87 7.02 -10.46 5.08
CA LYS A 87 7.00 -10.30 6.55
C LYS A 87 5.60 -10.52 7.10
N LYS A 88 4.57 -9.90 6.50
CA LYS A 88 3.19 -10.05 6.96
C LYS A 88 2.63 -11.45 6.80
N VAL A 89 3.03 -12.17 5.76
CA VAL A 89 2.67 -13.58 5.59
C VAL A 89 3.38 -14.46 6.62
N LYS A 90 4.66 -14.21 6.90
CA LYS A 90 5.41 -14.93 7.96
C LYS A 90 4.82 -14.67 9.37
N GLU A 91 4.23 -13.51 9.60
CA GLU A 91 3.49 -13.18 10.84
C GLU A 91 2.14 -13.93 10.96
N GLY A 92 1.80 -14.81 10.03
CA GLY A 92 0.58 -15.63 10.06
C GLY A 92 -0.64 -15.00 9.35
N LYS A 93 -0.47 -13.88 8.64
CA LYS A 93 -1.57 -13.28 7.86
C LYS A 93 -1.79 -14.04 6.55
N SER A 94 -3.04 -14.17 6.13
CA SER A 94 -3.36 -14.67 4.78
C SER A 94 -2.76 -13.74 3.71
N LYS A 95 -2.47 -14.28 2.52
CA LYS A 95 -1.93 -13.51 1.38
C LYS A 95 -2.81 -12.29 1.04
N LEU A 96 -4.14 -12.44 1.10
CA LEU A 96 -5.08 -11.34 0.87
C LEU A 96 -4.99 -10.26 1.97
N SER A 97 -4.85 -10.68 3.23
CA SER A 97 -4.69 -9.76 4.34
C SER A 97 -3.35 -9.02 4.29
N ALA A 98 -2.27 -9.74 3.95
CA ALA A 98 -0.94 -9.15 3.75
C ALA A 98 -0.95 -8.12 2.60
N LEU A 99 -1.66 -8.41 1.50
CA LEU A 99 -1.84 -7.48 0.38
C LEU A 99 -2.59 -6.20 0.80
N ARG A 100 -3.63 -6.32 1.63
CA ARG A 100 -4.34 -5.15 2.18
C ARG A 100 -3.41 -4.30 3.04
N CYS A 101 -2.58 -4.92 3.88
CA CYS A 101 -1.57 -4.21 4.66
C CYS A 101 -0.57 -3.47 3.77
N LEU A 102 -0.10 -4.10 2.69
CA LEU A 102 0.80 -3.47 1.73
C LEU A 102 0.14 -2.28 1.05
N LYS A 103 -1.09 -2.43 0.54
CA LYS A 103 -1.86 -1.33 -0.07
C LYS A 103 -2.01 -0.14 0.89
N ARG A 104 -2.29 -0.43 2.16
CA ARG A 104 -2.38 0.61 3.18
C ARG A 104 -1.05 1.34 3.36
N LYS A 105 0.06 0.61 3.41
CA LYS A 105 1.41 1.20 3.52
C LYS A 105 1.77 2.06 2.32
N ILE A 106 1.39 1.62 1.11
CA ILE A 106 1.58 2.39 -0.12
C ILE A 106 0.82 3.73 -0.07
N ILE A 107 -0.41 3.75 0.41
CA ILE A 107 -1.19 4.99 0.57
C ILE A 107 -0.49 5.96 1.53
N ASP A 108 0.05 5.46 2.63
CA ASP A 108 0.79 6.29 3.58
C ASP A 108 2.04 6.92 2.93
N ILE A 109 2.75 6.16 2.10
CA ILE A 109 3.91 6.62 1.34
C ILE A 109 3.49 7.67 0.28
N VAL A 110 2.43 7.40 -0.48
CA VAL A 110 1.88 8.34 -1.47
C VAL A 110 1.50 9.66 -0.81
N PHE A 111 0.82 9.61 0.33
CA PHE A 111 0.46 10.80 1.08
C PHE A 111 1.70 11.62 1.50
N GLN A 112 2.72 10.96 2.03
CA GLN A 112 3.96 11.61 2.45
C GLN A 112 4.69 12.26 1.28
N ILE A 113 4.83 11.57 0.15
CA ILE A 113 5.49 12.08 -1.05
C ILE A 113 4.77 13.32 -1.59
N LEU A 114 3.44 13.26 -1.69
CA LEU A 114 2.66 14.37 -2.23
C LEU A 114 2.61 15.58 -1.27
N THR A 115 2.61 15.34 0.05
CA THR A 115 2.60 16.41 1.05
C THR A 115 3.94 17.10 1.16
N LYS A 116 5.04 16.31 1.23
CA LYS A 116 6.40 16.86 1.37
C LYS A 116 7.02 17.27 0.05
N ARG A 117 6.45 16.84 -1.08
CA ARG A 117 7.00 16.99 -2.44
C ARG A 117 8.41 16.43 -2.60
N GLU A 118 8.73 15.39 -1.85
CA GLU A 118 10.02 14.70 -1.92
C GLU A 118 9.90 13.37 -2.64
N LYS A 119 11.00 12.95 -3.30
CA LYS A 119 11.09 11.61 -3.89
C LYS A 119 11.11 10.55 -2.79
N TYR A 120 10.60 9.37 -3.12
CA TYR A 120 10.67 8.23 -2.22
C TYR A 120 12.12 7.87 -1.87
N LYS A 121 12.44 7.92 -0.59
CA LYS A 121 13.73 7.48 -0.06
C LYS A 121 13.51 6.27 0.84
N PHE A 122 13.95 5.12 0.37
CA PHE A 122 13.94 3.92 1.21
C PHE A 122 15.34 3.60 1.69
N LYS A 123 15.52 3.59 3.00
CA LYS A 123 16.73 3.07 3.63
C LYS A 123 16.49 1.61 4.00
N PHE A 124 17.17 0.70 3.33
CA PHE A 124 17.27 -0.67 3.82
C PHE A 124 18.07 -0.64 5.12
N SER A 125 17.49 -1.10 6.22
CA SER A 125 18.29 -1.40 7.40
C SER A 125 19.17 -2.61 7.10
N SER A 126 20.40 -2.60 7.57
CA SER A 126 21.46 -3.61 7.31
C SER A 126 21.12 -5.05 7.75
N CYS A 127 19.95 -5.27 8.31
CA CYS A 127 19.47 -6.59 8.77
C CYS A 127 18.77 -7.42 7.69
N TYR A 128 18.77 -6.98 6.42
CA TYR A 128 18.03 -7.66 5.35
C TYR A 128 18.93 -8.46 4.44
N ASP A 129 18.81 -9.78 4.55
CA ASP A 129 19.33 -10.70 3.55
C ASP A 129 18.30 -10.81 2.42
N LEU A 130 18.48 -9.96 1.39
CA LEU A 130 17.56 -9.83 0.24
C LEU A 130 17.27 -11.15 -0.49
N ASN A 131 18.13 -12.14 -0.36
CA ASN A 131 17.98 -13.45 -1.03
C ASN A 131 17.22 -14.46 -0.16
N LYS A 132 17.30 -14.35 1.16
CA LYS A 132 16.69 -15.30 2.11
C LYS A 132 15.27 -14.89 2.52
N ASP A 133 15.01 -13.58 2.60
CA ASP A 133 13.77 -13.04 3.16
C ASP A 133 12.66 -12.79 2.14
N LEU A 134 12.94 -12.90 0.84
CA LEU A 134 12.00 -12.61 -0.24
C LEU A 134 11.22 -13.83 -0.77
N LYS A 135 11.44 -15.03 -0.23
CA LYS A 135 10.65 -16.21 -0.59
C LYS A 135 9.27 -16.12 0.09
N ILE A 136 8.23 -16.06 -0.73
CA ILE A 136 6.85 -16.14 -0.24
C ILE A 136 6.61 -17.57 0.24
N PRO A 137 6.19 -17.78 1.50
CA PRO A 137 5.81 -19.10 1.96
C PRO A 137 4.68 -19.69 1.10
N ALA A 138 4.73 -20.94 0.91
CA ALA A 138 3.73 -21.68 0.11
C ALA A 138 2.31 -21.49 0.67
#